data_9956f10a9638e3012d4f3eeb4ed62d87
#
_entry.id   9956f10a9638e3012d4f3eeb4ed62d87
#
_cell.length_a   1.000
_cell.length_b   1.000
_cell.length_c   1.000
_cell.angle_alpha   90.00
_cell.angle_beta   90.00
_cell.angle_gamma   90.00
#
_symmetry.space_group_name_H-M   'P 1'
#
loop_
_entity.id
_entity.type
_entity.pdbx_description
1 polymer ?
#
loop_
_entity_poly.entity_id
_entity_poly.type
_entity_poly.pdbx_seq_one_letter_code
_entity_poly.pdbx_strand_id
1 'polypeptide(L)'
;MDNTEKNIIEVKKVSIEFPGVKALSDVDCRFESGAVKALIGANGAGKSTLMKVLAGANPAYTGEVFFNGKKVELRSPAEARKLGVGIVYQEVDSILTPNLSVAENIMTEHLVYDLKGLGIIHWKKIREEAKKILDELGMDIHVNTLVSNLTLAQKQMVVIARNMVQNCRFLILDEPTAPLSRKETETLFALVRRLQQRNCGIIFISHRLNELFEICEEIAVMKDGQMVAERKVDGKLKIEDIVQMMLGGERKMELDKSGRMIGEVILRTNHLSDRGGKVHDINLTVRRGEIVGISGLVGAGKTELCKTLFGEFGRIQGEFEIGGRQVNPNSPADAIRMGLALIPEERRKEGVFIEENVNRNLSVVTLNKYSGFLSFINQGREFQTANEKIKSLMIKTPSPNQKVGLLSGGNQQKVTIGKWLDSDAEVYIFDEPTKGIDVGAKNEIYKLIIELARQGKAVIYTSSEQSEILLLSDRTYVMYDGTVQKELQTDKTSEEEILFYSTGGKKAS
;
A
#
# COMPACT_ATOMS: atom_id res chain seq x y z
N MET A 1 9.38 -40.84 -9.44
CA MET A 1 10.37 -40.35 -10.41
C MET A 1 10.84 -38.99 -9.91
N ASP A 2 12.05 -39.00 -9.35
CA ASP A 2 12.73 -37.77 -8.91
C ASP A 2 13.01 -36.87 -10.11
N ASN A 3 12.21 -35.85 -10.28
CA ASN A 3 12.43 -34.87 -11.34
C ASN A 3 13.25 -33.72 -10.72
N THR A 4 14.55 -33.98 -10.56
CA THR A 4 15.53 -33.05 -9.97
C THR A 4 16.03 -31.97 -10.95
N GLU A 5 15.51 -31.91 -12.17
CA GLU A 5 15.86 -30.83 -13.11
C GLU A 5 15.17 -29.52 -12.69
N LYS A 6 15.97 -28.53 -12.33
CA LYS A 6 15.51 -27.19 -12.08
C LYS A 6 15.06 -26.54 -13.37
N ASN A 7 13.84 -26.02 -13.39
CA ASN A 7 13.41 -25.13 -14.47
C ASN A 7 13.98 -23.73 -14.21
N ILE A 8 14.32 -23.04 -15.30
CA ILE A 8 14.95 -21.72 -15.23
C ILE A 8 14.25 -20.78 -16.22
N ILE A 9 13.87 -19.61 -15.76
CA ILE A 9 13.50 -18.48 -16.61
C ILE A 9 14.63 -17.46 -16.53
N GLU A 10 15.15 -17.08 -17.71
CA GLU A 10 16.13 -15.99 -17.84
C GLU A 10 15.56 -14.89 -18.72
N VAL A 11 15.72 -13.67 -18.26
CA VAL A 11 15.36 -12.43 -18.96
C VAL A 11 16.65 -11.73 -19.32
N LYS A 12 16.83 -11.36 -20.59
CA LYS A 12 18.06 -10.71 -21.09
C LYS A 12 17.72 -9.43 -21.83
N LYS A 13 18.22 -8.31 -21.32
CA LYS A 13 18.08 -6.96 -21.89
C LYS A 13 16.63 -6.61 -22.25
N VAL A 14 15.67 -7.03 -21.41
CA VAL A 14 14.27 -6.75 -21.66
C VAL A 14 14.00 -5.27 -21.40
N SER A 15 13.46 -4.60 -22.42
CA SER A 15 13.04 -3.21 -22.34
C SER A 15 11.61 -3.05 -22.85
N ILE A 16 10.87 -2.13 -22.25
CA ILE A 16 9.52 -1.77 -22.68
C ILE A 16 9.27 -0.29 -22.47
N GLU A 17 8.70 0.35 -23.47
CA GLU A 17 8.38 1.77 -23.46
C GLU A 17 6.89 2.00 -23.70
N PHE A 18 6.28 2.80 -22.87
CA PHE A 18 4.93 3.33 -23.06
C PHE A 18 5.02 4.81 -23.43
N PRO A 19 3.98 5.41 -24.02
CA PRO A 19 4.03 6.82 -24.41
C PRO A 19 4.49 7.72 -23.24
N GLY A 20 5.72 8.26 -23.37
CA GLY A 20 6.32 9.16 -22.39
C GLY A 20 7.00 8.50 -21.19
N VAL A 21 7.05 7.15 -21.08
CA VAL A 21 7.66 6.47 -19.93
C VAL A 21 8.39 5.20 -20.38
N LYS A 22 9.70 5.12 -20.15
CA LYS A 22 10.48 3.88 -20.28
C LYS A 22 10.28 3.05 -19.01
N ALA A 23 9.39 2.07 -19.06
CA ALA A 23 8.99 1.29 -17.90
C ALA A 23 9.98 0.16 -17.54
N LEU A 24 10.72 -0.37 -18.53
CA LEU A 24 11.83 -1.30 -18.34
C LEU A 24 12.99 -0.87 -19.24
N SER A 25 14.22 -0.98 -18.76
CA SER A 25 15.44 -0.59 -19.45
C SER A 25 16.53 -1.65 -19.25
N ASP A 26 16.76 -2.47 -20.27
CA ASP A 26 17.80 -3.50 -20.30
C ASP A 26 17.83 -4.39 -19.05
N VAL A 27 16.67 -4.91 -18.66
CA VAL A 27 16.53 -5.75 -17.48
C VAL A 27 17.10 -7.13 -17.74
N ASP A 28 18.04 -7.55 -16.89
CA ASP A 28 18.57 -8.89 -16.81
C ASP A 28 18.16 -9.50 -15.48
N CYS A 29 17.53 -10.68 -15.49
CA CYS A 29 17.21 -11.41 -14.25
C CYS A 29 16.99 -12.91 -14.53
N ARG A 30 17.13 -13.71 -13.44
CA ARG A 30 16.99 -15.16 -13.50
C ARG A 30 16.14 -15.65 -12.34
N PHE A 31 15.22 -16.56 -12.64
CA PHE A 31 14.37 -17.25 -11.67
C PHE A 31 14.53 -18.75 -11.81
N GLU A 32 14.63 -19.47 -10.67
CA GLU A 32 14.79 -20.92 -10.62
C GLU A 32 13.59 -21.58 -9.97
N SER A 33 13.17 -22.75 -10.47
CA SER A 33 12.14 -23.52 -9.78
C SER A 33 12.67 -24.07 -8.45
N GLY A 34 11.75 -24.22 -7.47
CA GLY A 34 12.10 -24.66 -6.12
C GLY A 34 12.76 -23.58 -5.26
N ALA A 35 12.81 -22.32 -5.71
CA ALA A 35 13.29 -21.18 -4.96
C ALA A 35 12.21 -20.11 -4.80
N VAL A 36 12.28 -19.36 -3.71
CA VAL A 36 11.45 -18.15 -3.47
C VAL A 36 12.33 -16.92 -3.64
N LYS A 37 12.12 -16.16 -4.72
CA LYS A 37 12.86 -14.94 -5.01
C LYS A 37 11.95 -13.74 -4.90
N ALA A 38 12.31 -12.78 -4.04
CA ALA A 38 11.62 -11.51 -3.95
C ALA A 38 11.97 -10.61 -5.12
N LEU A 39 10.99 -9.87 -5.63
CA LEU A 39 11.20 -8.74 -6.54
C LEU A 39 10.68 -7.49 -5.88
N ILE A 40 11.57 -6.58 -5.52
CA ILE A 40 11.25 -5.36 -4.79
C ILE A 40 11.69 -4.11 -5.54
N GLY A 41 11.21 -2.98 -5.11
CA GLY A 41 11.50 -1.66 -5.68
C GLY A 41 10.38 -0.68 -5.37
N ALA A 42 10.64 0.60 -5.55
CA ALA A 42 9.63 1.65 -5.42
C ALA A 42 8.46 1.46 -6.39
N ASN A 43 7.32 2.13 -6.12
CA ASN A 43 6.23 2.18 -7.09
C ASN A 43 6.71 2.89 -8.37
N GLY A 44 6.41 2.27 -9.52
CA GLY A 44 6.95 2.72 -10.79
C GLY A 44 8.36 2.18 -11.14
N ALA A 45 8.98 1.37 -10.28
CA ALA A 45 10.28 0.75 -10.56
C ALA A 45 10.27 -0.30 -11.69
N GLY A 46 9.08 -0.66 -12.23
CA GLY A 46 8.95 -1.60 -13.34
C GLY A 46 8.57 -3.03 -12.93
N LYS A 47 8.41 -3.34 -11.63
CA LYS A 47 8.09 -4.69 -11.14
C LYS A 47 6.89 -5.33 -11.83
N SER A 48 5.73 -4.68 -11.75
CA SER A 48 4.49 -5.19 -12.35
C SER A 48 4.57 -5.24 -13.88
N THR A 49 5.38 -4.38 -14.51
CA THR A 49 5.63 -4.44 -15.97
C THR A 49 6.44 -5.68 -16.33
N LEU A 50 7.52 -5.97 -15.59
CA LEU A 50 8.32 -7.18 -15.79
C LEU A 50 7.47 -8.44 -15.57
N MET A 51 6.63 -8.47 -14.53
CA MET A 51 5.74 -9.60 -14.27
C MET A 51 4.71 -9.78 -15.39
N LYS A 52 4.15 -8.69 -15.93
CA LYS A 52 3.24 -8.75 -17.08
C LYS A 52 3.93 -9.26 -18.37
N VAL A 53 5.23 -8.97 -18.56
CA VAL A 53 6.02 -9.58 -19.64
C VAL A 53 6.12 -11.09 -19.43
N LEU A 54 6.53 -11.55 -18.25
CA LEU A 54 6.65 -12.97 -17.92
C LEU A 54 5.32 -13.72 -17.97
N ALA A 55 4.22 -13.06 -17.61
CA ALA A 55 2.87 -13.59 -17.71
C ALA A 55 2.27 -13.51 -19.14
N GLY A 56 3.01 -12.98 -20.13
CA GLY A 56 2.54 -12.82 -21.50
C GLY A 56 1.45 -11.76 -21.69
N ALA A 57 1.22 -10.90 -20.69
CA ALA A 57 0.21 -9.84 -20.75
C ALA A 57 0.73 -8.56 -21.42
N ASN A 58 2.06 -8.38 -21.53
CA ASN A 58 2.71 -7.28 -22.24
C ASN A 58 3.64 -7.84 -23.33
N PRO A 59 3.15 -8.11 -24.55
CA PRO A 59 3.95 -8.70 -25.61
C PRO A 59 4.88 -7.71 -26.33
N ALA A 60 4.68 -6.40 -26.14
CA ALA A 60 5.43 -5.34 -26.84
C ALA A 60 6.74 -5.00 -26.10
N TYR A 61 7.59 -5.98 -25.84
CA TYR A 61 8.92 -5.79 -25.27
C TYR A 61 10.01 -6.06 -26.30
N THR A 62 11.18 -5.48 -26.08
CA THR A 62 12.43 -5.82 -26.77
C THR A 62 13.31 -6.65 -25.85
N GLY A 63 14.37 -7.27 -26.37
CA GLY A 63 15.20 -8.20 -25.61
C GLY A 63 14.74 -9.65 -25.74
N GLU A 64 15.18 -10.51 -24.85
CA GLU A 64 15.00 -11.96 -24.99
C GLU A 64 14.57 -12.60 -23.67
N VAL A 65 13.68 -13.59 -23.76
CA VAL A 65 13.29 -14.46 -22.64
C VAL A 65 13.66 -15.90 -23.00
N PHE A 66 14.29 -16.59 -22.05
CA PHE A 66 14.66 -17.98 -22.20
C PHE A 66 13.96 -18.84 -21.14
N PHE A 67 13.51 -20.02 -21.55
CA PHE A 67 12.99 -21.04 -20.65
C PHE A 67 13.86 -22.31 -20.83
N ASN A 68 14.53 -22.73 -19.78
CA ASN A 68 15.49 -23.84 -19.79
C ASN A 68 16.52 -23.71 -20.95
N GLY A 69 17.08 -22.52 -21.13
CA GLY A 69 18.07 -22.19 -22.14
C GLY A 69 17.53 -22.06 -23.57
N LYS A 70 16.23 -22.30 -23.80
CA LYS A 70 15.58 -22.09 -25.10
C LYS A 70 14.90 -20.73 -25.16
N LYS A 71 15.19 -19.96 -26.21
CA LYS A 71 14.49 -18.68 -26.44
C LYS A 71 13.01 -18.92 -26.64
N VAL A 72 12.18 -18.15 -25.93
CA VAL A 72 10.72 -18.20 -26.00
C VAL A 72 10.16 -16.81 -26.24
N GLU A 73 9.01 -16.76 -26.89
CA GLU A 73 8.25 -15.51 -27.06
C GLU A 73 6.98 -15.57 -26.23
N LEU A 74 6.81 -14.61 -25.35
CA LEU A 74 5.63 -14.52 -24.48
C LEU A 74 4.67 -13.48 -25.04
N ARG A 75 3.90 -13.88 -26.08
CA ARG A 75 2.98 -12.99 -26.79
C ARG A 75 1.56 -12.99 -26.21
N SER A 76 1.25 -13.98 -25.39
CA SER A 76 -0.07 -14.10 -24.77
C SER A 76 0.00 -14.82 -23.41
N PRO A 77 -0.97 -14.59 -22.50
CA PRO A 77 -1.07 -15.35 -21.26
C PRO A 77 -1.21 -16.87 -21.48
N ALA A 78 -1.79 -17.29 -22.61
CA ALA A 78 -1.89 -18.70 -22.95
C ALA A 78 -0.52 -19.35 -23.23
N GLU A 79 0.42 -18.60 -23.84
CA GLU A 79 1.80 -19.08 -24.08
C GLU A 79 2.59 -19.17 -22.77
N ALA A 80 2.49 -18.15 -21.89
CA ALA A 80 3.13 -18.18 -20.59
C ALA A 80 2.63 -19.37 -19.75
N ARG A 81 1.32 -19.64 -19.76
CA ARG A 81 0.73 -20.79 -19.07
C ARG A 81 1.21 -22.14 -19.62
N LYS A 82 1.37 -22.30 -20.92
CA LYS A 82 1.95 -23.53 -21.52
C LYS A 82 3.35 -23.82 -21.02
N LEU A 83 4.12 -22.78 -20.67
CA LEU A 83 5.43 -22.91 -20.04
C LEU A 83 5.33 -23.16 -18.53
N GLY A 84 4.13 -23.10 -17.94
CA GLY A 84 3.89 -23.26 -16.52
C GLY A 84 4.10 -21.99 -15.71
N VAL A 85 3.96 -20.79 -16.31
CA VAL A 85 4.00 -19.52 -15.60
C VAL A 85 2.60 -19.09 -15.22
N GLY A 86 2.33 -19.02 -13.91
CA GLY A 86 1.09 -18.53 -13.32
C GLY A 86 1.28 -17.19 -12.61
N ILE A 87 0.20 -16.42 -12.47
CA ILE A 87 0.23 -15.14 -11.77
C ILE A 87 -1.01 -14.98 -10.88
N VAL A 88 -0.80 -14.47 -9.68
CA VAL A 88 -1.83 -14.02 -8.74
C VAL A 88 -1.68 -12.52 -8.59
N TYR A 89 -2.66 -11.78 -9.09
CA TYR A 89 -2.68 -10.32 -9.01
C TYR A 89 -3.16 -9.85 -7.63
N GLN A 90 -2.86 -8.61 -7.31
CA GLN A 90 -3.26 -7.96 -6.07
C GLN A 90 -4.79 -7.96 -5.85
N GLU A 91 -5.59 -7.77 -6.92
CA GLU A 91 -7.06 -7.77 -6.87
C GLU A 91 -7.61 -9.14 -7.28
N VAL A 92 -7.74 -10.06 -6.32
CA VAL A 92 -8.24 -11.44 -6.58
C VAL A 92 -9.74 -11.49 -6.96
N ASP A 93 -10.53 -10.50 -6.52
CA ASP A 93 -11.96 -10.43 -6.83
C ASP A 93 -12.25 -10.23 -8.33
N SER A 94 -11.32 -9.63 -9.07
CA SER A 94 -11.44 -9.44 -10.52
C SER A 94 -11.19 -10.73 -11.33
N ILE A 95 -10.60 -11.75 -10.70
CA ILE A 95 -10.17 -13.01 -11.35
C ILE A 95 -11.18 -14.13 -11.09
N LEU A 96 -11.85 -14.11 -9.95
CA LEU A 96 -12.79 -15.13 -9.52
C LEU A 96 -14.22 -14.78 -9.93
N THR A 97 -15.02 -15.80 -10.20
CA THR A 97 -16.46 -15.66 -10.46
C THR A 97 -17.23 -15.88 -9.16
N PRO A 98 -17.81 -14.82 -8.53
CA PRO A 98 -18.37 -14.90 -7.18
C PRO A 98 -19.52 -15.88 -7.03
N ASN A 99 -20.32 -16.03 -8.08
CA ASN A 99 -21.53 -16.87 -8.11
C ASN A 99 -21.26 -18.35 -8.45
N LEU A 100 -20.00 -18.71 -8.69
CA LEU A 100 -19.57 -20.08 -8.89
C LEU A 100 -18.94 -20.66 -7.62
N SER A 101 -18.97 -21.96 -7.48
CA SER A 101 -18.35 -22.69 -6.38
C SER A 101 -16.81 -22.63 -6.47
N VAL A 102 -16.16 -22.98 -5.38
CA VAL A 102 -14.69 -23.12 -5.30
C VAL A 102 -14.20 -24.13 -6.36
N ALA A 103 -14.85 -25.28 -6.50
CA ALA A 103 -14.49 -26.28 -7.50
C ALA A 103 -14.58 -25.73 -8.93
N GLU A 104 -15.64 -25.01 -9.26
CA GLU A 104 -15.81 -24.39 -10.58
C GLU A 104 -14.76 -23.33 -10.86
N ASN A 105 -14.43 -22.50 -9.86
CA ASN A 105 -13.38 -21.50 -9.99
C ASN A 105 -11.98 -22.12 -10.16
N ILE A 106 -11.64 -23.16 -9.42
CA ILE A 106 -10.36 -23.88 -9.53
C ILE A 106 -10.26 -24.53 -10.92
N MET A 107 -11.31 -25.19 -11.37
CA MET A 107 -11.31 -25.99 -12.58
C MET A 107 -11.76 -25.23 -13.84
N THR A 108 -11.93 -23.91 -13.78
CA THR A 108 -12.48 -23.07 -14.87
C THR A 108 -11.78 -23.33 -16.21
N GLU A 109 -10.46 -23.42 -16.21
CA GLU A 109 -9.73 -23.62 -17.47
C GLU A 109 -9.89 -25.02 -18.05
N HIS A 110 -9.95 -26.04 -17.20
CA HIS A 110 -10.29 -27.40 -17.63
C HIS A 110 -11.71 -27.42 -18.25
N LEU A 111 -12.66 -26.73 -17.65
CA LEU A 111 -14.02 -26.60 -18.17
C LEU A 111 -14.09 -25.89 -19.53
N VAL A 112 -13.22 -24.90 -19.75
CA VAL A 112 -13.23 -24.06 -20.97
C VAL A 112 -12.41 -24.67 -22.10
N TYR A 113 -11.23 -25.23 -21.80
CA TYR A 113 -10.24 -25.61 -22.84
C TYR A 113 -10.12 -27.10 -23.07
N ASP A 114 -10.35 -27.96 -22.08
CA ASP A 114 -10.16 -29.41 -22.23
C ASP A 114 -11.43 -30.14 -22.65
N LEU A 115 -12.60 -29.52 -22.42
CA LEU A 115 -13.89 -30.04 -22.89
C LEU A 115 -14.12 -29.67 -24.36
N LYS A 116 -13.21 -30.10 -25.26
CA LYS A 116 -13.36 -29.93 -26.68
C LYS A 116 -14.38 -30.95 -27.22
N GLY A 117 -15.56 -30.46 -27.61
CA GLY A 117 -16.61 -31.23 -28.24
C GLY A 117 -17.89 -31.35 -27.42
N LEU A 118 -18.79 -32.31 -27.81
CA LEU A 118 -20.06 -32.61 -27.11
C LEU A 118 -19.84 -33.28 -25.73
N GLY A 119 -18.89 -32.79 -24.95
CA GLY A 119 -18.51 -33.37 -23.67
C GLY A 119 -19.57 -33.15 -22.58
N ILE A 120 -19.98 -34.22 -21.96
CA ILE A 120 -20.78 -34.16 -20.71
C ILE A 120 -19.85 -33.80 -19.58
N ILE A 121 -20.18 -32.73 -18.85
CA ILE A 121 -19.43 -32.31 -17.66
C ILE A 121 -19.69 -33.31 -16.52
N HIS A 122 -18.66 -34.01 -16.10
CA HIS A 122 -18.70 -34.91 -14.95
C HIS A 122 -18.44 -34.15 -13.64
N TRP A 123 -19.44 -33.46 -13.12
CA TRP A 123 -19.33 -32.62 -11.93
C TRP A 123 -18.73 -33.31 -10.69
N LYS A 124 -18.97 -34.63 -10.55
CA LYS A 124 -18.37 -35.40 -9.47
C LYS A 124 -16.84 -35.42 -9.58
N LYS A 125 -16.33 -35.70 -10.78
CA LYS A 125 -14.88 -35.72 -11.06
C LYS A 125 -14.24 -34.33 -10.86
N ILE A 126 -14.90 -33.28 -11.33
CA ILE A 126 -14.46 -31.88 -11.15
C ILE A 126 -14.28 -31.56 -9.67
N ARG A 127 -15.25 -31.92 -8.81
CA ARG A 127 -15.18 -31.71 -7.37
C ARG A 127 -14.11 -32.55 -6.69
N GLU A 128 -13.93 -33.79 -7.11
CA GLU A 128 -12.90 -34.70 -6.58
C GLU A 128 -11.49 -34.17 -6.91
N GLU A 129 -11.25 -33.71 -8.14
CA GLU A 129 -9.98 -33.13 -8.57
C GLU A 129 -9.69 -31.81 -7.84
N ALA A 130 -10.69 -30.91 -7.74
CA ALA A 130 -10.54 -29.67 -6.99
C ALA A 130 -10.26 -29.93 -5.50
N LYS A 131 -10.95 -30.91 -4.89
CA LYS A 131 -10.71 -31.31 -3.50
C LYS A 131 -9.29 -31.85 -3.32
N LYS A 132 -8.83 -32.72 -4.22
CA LYS A 132 -7.49 -33.26 -4.17
C LYS A 132 -6.42 -32.15 -4.14
N ILE A 133 -6.58 -31.12 -4.97
CA ILE A 133 -5.67 -29.98 -5.02
C ILE A 133 -5.70 -29.19 -3.70
N LEU A 134 -6.90 -28.90 -3.16
CA LEU A 134 -7.04 -28.21 -1.89
C LEU A 134 -6.41 -29.02 -0.74
N ASP A 135 -6.66 -30.33 -0.66
CA ASP A 135 -6.08 -31.21 0.34
C ASP A 135 -4.55 -31.27 0.22
N GLU A 136 -4.02 -31.38 -1.02
CA GLU A 136 -2.60 -31.38 -1.29
C GLU A 136 -1.91 -30.07 -0.89
N LEU A 137 -2.58 -28.94 -1.04
CA LEU A 137 -2.09 -27.63 -0.62
C LEU A 137 -2.37 -27.35 0.88
N GLY A 138 -3.13 -28.26 1.54
CA GLY A 138 -3.50 -28.15 2.94
C GLY A 138 -4.47 -27.01 3.24
N MET A 139 -5.38 -26.77 2.31
CA MET A 139 -6.42 -25.76 2.41
C MET A 139 -7.73 -26.36 2.90
N ASP A 140 -8.20 -25.90 4.05
CA ASP A 140 -9.50 -26.30 4.59
C ASP A 140 -10.61 -25.41 4.01
N ILE A 141 -10.96 -25.65 2.74
CA ILE A 141 -12.03 -24.95 2.03
C ILE A 141 -12.93 -25.99 1.37
N HIS A 142 -14.23 -25.89 1.63
CA HIS A 142 -15.19 -26.83 1.06
C HIS A 142 -15.44 -26.51 -0.43
N VAL A 143 -15.31 -27.51 -1.30
CA VAL A 143 -15.34 -27.36 -2.78
C VAL A 143 -16.65 -26.80 -3.33
N ASN A 144 -17.77 -26.98 -2.63
CA ASN A 144 -19.09 -26.48 -3.04
C ASN A 144 -19.42 -25.09 -2.48
N THR A 145 -18.54 -24.48 -1.67
CA THR A 145 -18.75 -23.13 -1.16
C THR A 145 -18.72 -22.13 -2.31
N LEU A 146 -19.68 -21.20 -2.36
CA LEU A 146 -19.65 -20.11 -3.32
C LEU A 146 -18.49 -19.17 -2.99
N VAL A 147 -17.79 -18.69 -4.02
CA VAL A 147 -16.67 -17.78 -3.84
C VAL A 147 -17.09 -16.46 -3.19
N SER A 148 -18.32 -16.00 -3.40
CA SER A 148 -18.87 -14.84 -2.71
C SER A 148 -18.86 -14.95 -1.17
N ASN A 149 -18.90 -16.17 -0.62
CA ASN A 149 -18.93 -16.44 0.81
C ASN A 149 -17.53 -16.62 1.44
N LEU A 150 -16.49 -16.53 0.64
CA LEU A 150 -15.12 -16.70 1.10
C LEU A 150 -14.54 -15.40 1.64
N THR A 151 -13.66 -15.51 2.64
CA THR A 151 -12.78 -14.40 3.05
C THR A 151 -11.79 -14.07 1.92
N LEU A 152 -11.21 -12.89 1.94
CA LEU A 152 -10.23 -12.48 0.94
C LEU A 152 -9.01 -13.42 0.91
N ALA A 153 -8.55 -13.87 2.08
CA ALA A 153 -7.50 -14.88 2.20
C ALA A 153 -7.86 -16.20 1.52
N GLN A 154 -9.08 -16.69 1.74
CA GLN A 154 -9.57 -17.91 1.10
C GLN A 154 -9.69 -17.75 -0.41
N LYS A 155 -10.17 -16.61 -0.90
CA LYS A 155 -10.20 -16.29 -2.34
C LYS A 155 -8.82 -16.34 -2.96
N GLN A 156 -7.82 -15.80 -2.29
CA GLN A 156 -6.43 -15.84 -2.73
C GLN A 156 -5.90 -17.27 -2.84
N MET A 157 -6.20 -18.10 -1.85
CA MET A 157 -5.87 -19.53 -1.88
C MET A 157 -6.52 -20.26 -3.05
N VAL A 158 -7.78 -19.93 -3.38
CA VAL A 158 -8.50 -20.49 -4.55
C VAL A 158 -7.80 -20.10 -5.86
N VAL A 159 -7.33 -18.85 -6.01
CA VAL A 159 -6.55 -18.44 -7.21
C VAL A 159 -5.22 -19.18 -7.30
N ILE A 160 -4.53 -19.40 -6.18
CA ILE A 160 -3.30 -20.21 -6.15
C ILE A 160 -3.62 -21.66 -6.56
N ALA A 161 -4.64 -22.28 -5.98
CA ALA A 161 -5.08 -23.64 -6.31
C ALA A 161 -5.42 -23.78 -7.80
N ARG A 162 -6.09 -22.79 -8.40
CA ARG A 162 -6.38 -22.74 -9.84
C ARG A 162 -5.12 -22.78 -10.71
N ASN A 163 -4.07 -22.06 -10.33
CA ASN A 163 -2.78 -22.10 -11.04
C ASN A 163 -2.12 -23.49 -10.93
N MET A 164 -2.31 -24.21 -9.84
CA MET A 164 -1.71 -25.53 -9.64
C MET A 164 -2.34 -26.64 -10.51
N VAL A 165 -3.61 -26.51 -10.89
CA VAL A 165 -4.27 -27.43 -11.86
C VAL A 165 -3.47 -27.53 -13.17
N GLN A 166 -2.75 -26.46 -13.54
CA GLN A 166 -2.06 -26.31 -14.81
C GLN A 166 -0.57 -26.68 -14.77
N ASN A 167 -0.12 -27.47 -13.79
CA ASN A 167 1.30 -27.80 -13.60
C ASN A 167 2.19 -26.56 -13.54
N CYS A 168 1.80 -25.60 -12.71
CA CYS A 168 2.54 -24.35 -12.51
C CYS A 168 3.98 -24.63 -12.06
N ARG A 169 4.96 -24.19 -12.86
CA ARG A 169 6.39 -24.29 -12.58
C ARG A 169 6.95 -23.03 -11.94
N PHE A 170 6.33 -21.89 -12.26
CA PHE A 170 6.64 -20.59 -11.70
C PHE A 170 5.36 -19.85 -11.34
N LEU A 171 5.24 -19.41 -10.11
CA LEU A 171 4.10 -18.66 -9.62
C LEU A 171 4.53 -17.25 -9.20
N ILE A 172 3.94 -16.26 -9.83
CA ILE A 172 4.12 -14.85 -9.50
C ILE A 172 3.04 -14.46 -8.50
N LEU A 173 3.44 -13.93 -7.36
CA LEU A 173 2.56 -13.43 -6.31
C LEU A 173 2.76 -11.92 -6.17
N ASP A 174 1.79 -11.12 -6.63
CA ASP A 174 1.85 -9.66 -6.62
C ASP A 174 1.11 -9.12 -5.38
N GLU A 175 1.89 -8.67 -4.40
CA GLU A 175 1.44 -8.15 -3.09
C GLU A 175 0.44 -9.06 -2.35
N PRO A 176 0.74 -10.36 -2.20
CA PRO A 176 -0.26 -11.32 -1.74
C PRO A 176 -0.64 -11.16 -0.26
N THR A 177 0.16 -10.46 0.54
CA THR A 177 -0.05 -10.29 1.99
C THR A 177 -0.69 -8.95 2.35
N ALA A 178 -0.80 -8.00 1.40
CA ALA A 178 -1.28 -6.66 1.67
C ALA A 178 -2.64 -6.60 2.40
N PRO A 179 -3.65 -7.41 2.00
CA PRO A 179 -4.96 -7.41 2.65
C PRO A 179 -5.11 -8.43 3.80
N LEU A 180 -4.04 -9.15 4.16
CA LEU A 180 -4.11 -10.29 5.08
C LEU A 180 -3.73 -9.90 6.51
N SER A 181 -4.40 -10.51 7.47
CA SER A 181 -3.98 -10.52 8.88
C SER A 181 -2.70 -11.35 9.05
N ARG A 182 -2.01 -11.18 10.17
CA ARG A 182 -0.78 -11.94 10.48
C ARG A 182 -0.99 -13.46 10.40
N LYS A 183 -2.08 -13.98 10.97
CA LYS A 183 -2.40 -15.41 10.93
C LYS A 183 -2.65 -15.93 9.50
N GLU A 184 -3.32 -15.14 8.67
CA GLU A 184 -3.54 -15.46 7.26
C GLU A 184 -2.25 -15.42 6.46
N THR A 185 -1.36 -14.48 6.75
CA THR A 185 0.00 -14.39 6.15
C THR A 185 0.81 -15.64 6.48
N GLU A 186 0.81 -16.10 7.73
CA GLU A 186 1.48 -17.35 8.15
C GLU A 186 0.95 -18.57 7.38
N THR A 187 -0.38 -18.62 7.15
CA THR A 187 -1.02 -19.68 6.34
C THR A 187 -0.56 -19.62 4.88
N LEU A 188 -0.49 -18.42 4.30
CA LEU A 188 0.03 -18.22 2.94
C LEU A 188 1.51 -18.64 2.84
N PHE A 189 2.35 -18.32 3.81
CA PHE A 189 3.75 -18.73 3.84
C PHE A 189 3.92 -20.24 3.91
N ALA A 190 3.12 -20.90 4.73
CA ALA A 190 3.11 -22.37 4.76
C ALA A 190 2.74 -22.97 3.38
N LEU A 191 1.80 -22.36 2.67
CA LEU A 191 1.45 -22.74 1.30
C LEU A 191 2.61 -22.50 0.33
N VAL A 192 3.25 -21.33 0.36
CA VAL A 192 4.41 -20.99 -0.49
C VAL A 192 5.54 -22.00 -0.27
N ARG A 193 5.85 -22.37 0.97
CA ARG A 193 6.84 -23.41 1.28
C ARG A 193 6.49 -24.79 0.71
N ARG A 194 5.20 -25.17 0.73
CA ARG A 194 4.73 -26.42 0.09
C ARG A 194 4.90 -26.40 -1.42
N LEU A 195 4.59 -25.27 -2.07
CA LEU A 195 4.78 -25.09 -3.51
C LEU A 195 6.26 -25.17 -3.89
N GLN A 196 7.12 -24.54 -3.11
CA GLN A 196 8.58 -24.63 -3.25
C GLN A 196 9.09 -26.07 -3.18
N GLN A 197 8.65 -26.84 -2.18
CA GLN A 197 8.97 -28.27 -2.03
C GLN A 197 8.52 -29.13 -3.22
N ARG A 198 7.51 -28.66 -3.96
CA ARG A 198 7.04 -29.28 -5.22
C ARG A 198 7.79 -28.80 -6.46
N ASN A 199 8.95 -28.18 -6.27
CA ASN A 199 9.79 -27.61 -7.31
C ASN A 199 9.08 -26.49 -8.13
N CYS A 200 8.14 -25.75 -7.51
CA CYS A 200 7.58 -24.53 -8.08
C CYS A 200 8.48 -23.35 -7.69
N GLY A 201 8.94 -22.56 -8.66
CA GLY A 201 9.64 -21.30 -8.40
C GLY A 201 8.64 -20.21 -8.05
N ILE A 202 8.91 -19.45 -6.99
CA ILE A 202 8.01 -18.39 -6.54
C ILE A 202 8.67 -17.04 -6.76
N ILE A 203 7.98 -16.14 -7.46
CA ILE A 203 8.38 -14.73 -7.59
C ILE A 203 7.46 -13.93 -6.68
N PHE A 204 8.00 -13.46 -5.58
CA PHE A 204 7.23 -12.81 -4.52
C PHE A 204 7.44 -11.30 -4.56
N ILE A 205 6.38 -10.54 -4.85
CA ILE A 205 6.41 -9.08 -4.84
C ILE A 205 5.75 -8.59 -3.57
N SER A 206 6.46 -7.84 -2.75
CA SER A 206 5.93 -7.20 -1.56
C SER A 206 6.75 -5.95 -1.23
N HIS A 207 6.12 -5.00 -0.56
CA HIS A 207 6.79 -3.85 0.04
C HIS A 207 7.06 -4.05 1.55
N ARG A 208 6.60 -5.15 2.14
CA ARG A 208 6.80 -5.51 3.55
C ARG A 208 8.10 -6.29 3.70
N LEU A 209 9.20 -5.57 3.91
CA LEU A 209 10.55 -6.15 3.92
C LEU A 209 10.70 -7.28 4.95
N ASN A 210 10.13 -7.16 6.15
CA ASN A 210 10.18 -8.21 7.17
C ASN A 210 9.65 -9.56 6.66
N GLU A 211 8.56 -9.55 5.87
CA GLU A 211 7.98 -10.75 5.28
C GLU A 211 8.92 -11.42 4.28
N LEU A 212 9.67 -10.60 3.52
CA LEU A 212 10.62 -11.11 2.53
C LEU A 212 11.81 -11.83 3.17
N PHE A 213 12.29 -11.31 4.30
CA PHE A 213 13.35 -11.96 5.06
C PHE A 213 12.89 -13.28 5.69
N GLU A 214 11.59 -13.47 5.91
CA GLU A 214 11.04 -14.72 6.46
C GLU A 214 10.85 -15.81 5.40
N ILE A 215 10.47 -15.43 4.15
CA ILE A 215 10.03 -16.41 3.16
C ILE A 215 10.95 -16.55 1.96
N CYS A 216 11.79 -15.55 1.62
CA CYS A 216 12.61 -15.54 0.41
C CYS A 216 14.05 -15.95 0.67
N GLU A 217 14.67 -16.61 -0.30
CA GLU A 217 16.09 -16.97 -0.31
C GLU A 217 16.95 -15.94 -1.02
N GLU A 218 16.33 -15.21 -1.96
CA GLU A 218 16.98 -14.17 -2.75
C GLU A 218 16.06 -12.95 -2.88
N ILE A 219 16.67 -11.77 -2.92
CA ILE A 219 16.01 -10.50 -3.16
C ILE A 219 16.62 -9.83 -4.38
N ALA A 220 15.80 -9.54 -5.37
CA ALA A 220 16.13 -8.73 -6.54
C ALA A 220 15.53 -7.34 -6.39
N VAL A 221 16.33 -6.31 -6.55
CA VAL A 221 15.95 -4.90 -6.36
C VAL A 221 15.86 -4.20 -7.71
N MET A 222 14.69 -3.65 -8.01
CA MET A 222 14.47 -2.82 -9.21
C MET A 222 14.36 -1.34 -8.84
N LYS A 223 14.95 -0.49 -9.68
CA LYS A 223 14.83 0.97 -9.60
C LYS A 223 14.78 1.55 -11.01
N ASP A 224 13.85 2.48 -11.25
CA ASP A 224 13.72 3.24 -12.51
C ASP A 224 13.76 2.35 -13.77
N GLY A 225 13.10 1.19 -13.71
CA GLY A 225 13.01 0.24 -14.80
C GLY A 225 14.24 -0.66 -14.99
N GLN A 226 15.21 -0.64 -14.08
CA GLN A 226 16.43 -1.43 -14.14
C GLN A 226 16.57 -2.36 -12.94
N MET A 227 17.29 -3.48 -13.12
CA MET A 227 17.73 -4.32 -12.01
C MET A 227 19.01 -3.72 -11.40
N VAL A 228 18.95 -3.25 -10.15
CA VAL A 228 20.08 -2.57 -9.50
C VAL A 228 20.86 -3.47 -8.56
N ALA A 229 20.28 -4.51 -8.03
CA ALA A 229 20.96 -5.47 -7.17
C ALA A 229 20.21 -6.81 -7.11
N GLU A 230 20.98 -7.88 -6.88
CA GLU A 230 20.48 -9.18 -6.44
C GLU A 230 21.29 -9.63 -5.22
N ARG A 231 20.62 -10.09 -4.17
CA ARG A 231 21.24 -10.50 -2.91
C ARG A 231 20.58 -11.77 -2.39
N LYS A 232 21.41 -12.64 -1.81
CA LYS A 232 20.91 -13.78 -1.03
C LYS A 232 20.47 -13.30 0.35
N VAL A 233 19.36 -13.83 0.83
CA VAL A 233 18.90 -13.60 2.20
C VAL A 233 19.73 -14.53 3.10
N ASP A 234 20.83 -14.01 3.59
CA ASP A 234 21.67 -14.63 4.59
C ASP A 234 21.61 -13.84 5.90
N GLY A 235 22.12 -14.40 6.97
CA GLY A 235 22.10 -13.71 8.28
C GLY A 235 22.92 -12.40 8.33
N LYS A 236 23.55 -11.96 7.22
CA LYS A 236 24.34 -10.74 7.12
C LYS A 236 23.57 -9.62 6.44
N LEU A 237 22.63 -9.95 5.53
CA LEU A 237 21.81 -8.97 4.83
C LEU A 237 20.81 -8.33 5.80
N LYS A 238 20.80 -7.01 5.86
CA LYS A 238 19.89 -6.23 6.72
C LYS A 238 18.84 -5.50 5.88
N ILE A 239 17.73 -5.15 6.53
CA ILE A 239 16.65 -4.38 5.90
C ILE A 239 17.17 -3.02 5.41
N GLU A 240 18.05 -2.38 6.18
CA GLU A 240 18.67 -1.10 5.83
C GLU A 240 19.48 -1.17 4.53
N ASP A 241 20.17 -2.30 4.28
CA ASP A 241 20.93 -2.51 3.05
C ASP A 241 20.00 -2.55 1.84
N ILE A 242 18.87 -3.23 1.97
CA ILE A 242 17.85 -3.31 0.93
C ILE A 242 17.22 -1.94 0.67
N VAL A 243 16.88 -1.19 1.71
CA VAL A 243 16.36 0.17 1.58
C VAL A 243 17.37 1.08 0.88
N GLN A 244 18.67 0.98 1.21
CA GLN A 244 19.72 1.74 0.52
C GLN A 244 19.77 1.40 -0.98
N MET A 245 19.68 0.12 -1.35
CA MET A 245 19.66 -0.29 -2.76
C MET A 245 18.43 0.24 -3.49
N MET A 246 17.24 0.22 -2.86
CA MET A 246 16.01 0.78 -3.43
C MET A 246 16.11 2.29 -3.64
N LEU A 247 16.77 3.01 -2.75
CA LEU A 247 16.97 4.46 -2.81
C LEU A 247 18.15 4.86 -3.71
N GLY A 248 19.03 3.91 -4.06
CA GLY A 248 20.21 4.17 -4.91
C GLY A 248 21.41 4.73 -4.15
N GLY A 249 21.60 4.29 -2.89
CA GLY A 249 22.79 4.62 -2.11
C GLY A 249 22.71 5.90 -1.29
N GLU A 250 21.55 6.53 -1.20
CA GLU A 250 21.35 7.62 -0.23
C GLU A 250 21.33 7.05 1.21
N ARG A 251 22.10 7.70 2.08
CA ARG A 251 22.36 7.33 3.48
C ARG A 251 21.08 7.10 4.28
N LYS A 252 21.21 6.38 5.44
CA LYS A 252 20.19 6.25 6.49
C LYS A 252 19.23 7.45 6.52
N MET A 253 17.94 7.15 6.55
CA MET A 253 16.88 8.13 6.65
C MET A 253 17.00 8.90 7.98
N GLU A 254 17.95 9.83 8.05
CA GLU A 254 17.96 10.85 9.11
C GLU A 254 17.08 11.99 8.63
N LEU A 255 15.88 12.07 9.20
CA LEU A 255 15.04 13.23 8.98
C LEU A 255 15.58 14.39 9.83
N ASP A 256 15.99 15.44 9.17
CA ASP A 256 16.39 16.66 9.86
C ASP A 256 15.15 17.34 10.46
N LYS A 257 14.96 17.14 11.76
CA LYS A 257 13.90 17.78 12.56
C LYS A 257 14.36 19.11 13.17
N SER A 258 15.56 19.59 12.87
CA SER A 258 16.10 20.85 13.41
C SER A 258 15.32 22.06 12.89
N GLY A 259 15.48 23.20 13.56
CA GLY A 259 14.86 24.47 13.18
C GLY A 259 13.37 24.58 13.49
N ARG A 260 12.75 23.59 14.15
CA ARG A 260 11.39 23.69 14.68
C ARG A 260 11.40 24.30 16.08
N MET A 261 10.46 25.18 16.35
CA MET A 261 10.21 25.71 17.69
C MET A 261 8.86 25.20 18.18
N ILE A 262 8.88 24.35 19.21
CA ILE A 262 7.66 23.90 19.87
C ILE A 262 7.13 25.02 20.76
N GLY A 263 5.95 25.53 20.43
CA GLY A 263 5.32 26.66 21.09
C GLY A 263 4.22 26.27 22.08
N GLU A 264 3.21 27.11 22.16
CA GLU A 264 2.04 26.93 23.02
C GLU A 264 1.12 25.80 22.54
N VAL A 265 0.25 25.31 23.43
CA VAL A 265 -0.80 24.34 23.07
C VAL A 265 -1.81 25.03 22.16
N ILE A 266 -1.98 24.51 20.94
CA ILE A 266 -2.93 25.01 19.97
C ILE A 266 -4.21 24.17 19.91
N LEU A 267 -4.11 22.87 20.19
CA LEU A 267 -5.25 21.95 20.23
C LEU A 267 -5.24 21.18 21.55
N ARG A 268 -6.41 21.10 22.18
CA ARG A 268 -6.62 20.31 23.40
C ARG A 268 -7.97 19.63 23.36
N THR A 269 -8.01 18.37 23.80
CA THR A 269 -9.26 17.67 24.09
C THR A 269 -9.27 17.17 25.52
N ASN A 270 -10.44 17.27 26.19
CA ASN A 270 -10.68 16.71 27.52
C ASN A 270 -11.95 15.86 27.46
N HIS A 271 -11.81 14.58 27.79
CA HIS A 271 -12.91 13.60 27.79
C HIS A 271 -13.70 13.58 26.47
N LEU A 272 -13.00 13.81 25.34
CA LEU A 272 -13.63 13.86 24.02
C LEU A 272 -14.14 12.47 23.64
N SER A 273 -15.40 12.41 23.24
CA SER A 273 -16.04 11.19 22.76
C SER A 273 -16.86 11.48 21.50
N ASP A 274 -16.89 10.53 20.56
CA ASP A 274 -17.75 10.62 19.39
C ASP A 274 -19.17 10.12 19.70
N ARG A 275 -20.13 10.50 18.87
CA ARG A 275 -21.53 10.12 19.04
C ARG A 275 -21.77 8.61 18.85
N GLY A 276 -20.93 7.95 18.06
CA GLY A 276 -21.03 6.52 17.70
C GLY A 276 -20.40 5.59 18.74
N GLY A 277 -19.69 6.14 19.75
CA GLY A 277 -19.00 5.37 20.80
C GLY A 277 -17.78 4.59 20.31
N LYS A 278 -17.23 4.95 19.15
CA LYS A 278 -15.99 4.36 18.63
C LYS A 278 -14.74 5.00 19.20
N VAL A 279 -14.87 6.25 19.62
CA VAL A 279 -13.82 7.04 20.28
C VAL A 279 -14.41 7.59 21.56
N HIS A 280 -13.74 7.34 22.69
CA HIS A 280 -14.24 7.74 23.99
C HIS A 280 -13.12 8.11 24.95
N ASP A 281 -13.40 9.12 25.79
CA ASP A 281 -12.50 9.62 26.81
C ASP A 281 -11.11 10.03 26.30
N ILE A 282 -11.05 10.70 25.15
CA ILE A 282 -9.79 11.15 24.57
C ILE A 282 -9.30 12.42 25.23
N ASN A 283 -8.12 12.32 25.81
CA ASN A 283 -7.38 13.43 26.41
C ASN A 283 -6.05 13.57 25.64
N LEU A 284 -5.93 14.59 24.80
CA LEU A 284 -4.71 14.88 24.05
C LEU A 284 -4.42 16.37 23.93
N THR A 285 -3.18 16.71 23.74
CA THR A 285 -2.73 18.07 23.45
C THR A 285 -1.75 18.07 22.29
N VAL A 286 -1.82 19.12 21.46
CA VAL A 286 -0.87 19.35 20.37
C VAL A 286 -0.38 20.79 20.45
N ARG A 287 0.93 21.00 20.31
CA ARG A 287 1.57 22.33 20.38
C ARG A 287 1.90 22.85 18.99
N ARG A 288 2.05 24.15 18.84
CA ARG A 288 2.59 24.75 17.61
C ARG A 288 3.97 24.19 17.32
N GLY A 289 4.23 23.85 16.05
CA GLY A 289 5.52 23.29 15.60
C GLY A 289 5.80 21.85 16.05
N GLU A 290 4.86 21.22 16.75
CA GLU A 290 4.95 19.85 17.24
C GLU A 290 4.34 18.85 16.24
N ILE A 291 4.95 17.68 16.15
CA ILE A 291 4.40 16.52 15.46
C ILE A 291 4.02 15.48 16.50
N VAL A 292 2.74 15.32 16.74
CA VAL A 292 2.18 14.32 17.65
C VAL A 292 1.82 13.06 16.89
N GLY A 293 2.43 11.94 17.25
CA GLY A 293 2.12 10.62 16.71
C GLY A 293 0.90 10.00 17.41
N ILE A 294 0.03 9.37 16.64
CA ILE A 294 -1.03 8.51 17.18
C ILE A 294 -0.82 7.11 16.61
N SER A 295 -0.42 6.19 17.48
CA SER A 295 -0.19 4.79 17.13
C SER A 295 -1.31 3.90 17.65
N GLY A 296 -1.46 2.73 17.04
CA GLY A 296 -2.45 1.71 17.44
C GLY A 296 -2.65 0.70 16.31
N LEU A 297 -3.12 -0.48 16.66
CA LEU A 297 -3.45 -1.51 15.67
C LEU A 297 -4.60 -1.05 14.75
N VAL A 298 -4.81 -1.79 13.65
CA VAL A 298 -5.98 -1.58 12.79
C VAL A 298 -7.25 -1.79 13.62
N GLY A 299 -8.18 -0.84 13.54
CA GLY A 299 -9.40 -0.85 14.37
C GLY A 299 -9.26 -0.22 15.76
N ALA A 300 -8.10 0.32 16.14
CA ALA A 300 -7.89 0.99 17.42
C ALA A 300 -8.65 2.33 17.57
N GLY A 301 -9.29 2.84 16.51
CA GLY A 301 -10.04 4.10 16.53
C GLY A 301 -9.27 5.33 16.04
N LYS A 302 -8.09 5.16 15.42
CA LYS A 302 -7.26 6.28 14.92
C LYS A 302 -7.98 7.13 13.88
N THR A 303 -8.51 6.51 12.83
CA THR A 303 -9.27 7.18 11.76
C THR A 303 -10.54 7.83 12.31
N GLU A 304 -11.24 7.14 13.20
CA GLU A 304 -12.42 7.67 13.86
C GLU A 304 -12.09 8.92 14.70
N LEU A 305 -10.94 8.93 15.40
CA LEU A 305 -10.47 10.11 16.11
C LEU A 305 -10.18 11.27 15.14
N CYS A 306 -9.45 11.03 14.06
CA CYS A 306 -9.16 12.06 13.05
C CYS A 306 -10.46 12.66 12.48
N LYS A 307 -11.43 11.82 12.14
CA LYS A 307 -12.74 12.23 11.61
C LYS A 307 -13.61 12.93 12.66
N THR A 308 -13.53 12.51 13.92
CA THR A 308 -14.20 13.19 15.05
C THR A 308 -13.68 14.61 15.22
N LEU A 309 -12.35 14.80 15.27
CA LEU A 309 -11.73 16.11 15.33
C LEU A 309 -12.11 17.00 14.13
N PHE A 310 -12.28 16.39 12.96
CA PHE A 310 -12.65 17.10 11.73
C PHE A 310 -14.17 17.31 11.54
N GLY A 311 -14.99 16.92 12.56
CA GLY A 311 -16.42 17.16 12.58
C GLY A 311 -17.26 16.29 11.63
N GLU A 312 -16.73 15.16 11.12
CA GLU A 312 -17.46 14.27 10.21
C GLU A 312 -18.63 13.57 10.91
N PHE A 313 -18.49 13.24 12.18
CA PHE A 313 -19.52 12.57 12.97
C PHE A 313 -20.46 13.56 13.71
N GLY A 314 -20.33 14.86 13.47
CA GLY A 314 -21.16 15.90 14.06
C GLY A 314 -20.83 16.14 15.53
N ARG A 315 -21.88 16.52 16.32
CA ARG A 315 -21.69 16.96 17.69
C ARG A 315 -20.97 15.91 18.57
N ILE A 316 -19.86 16.33 19.17
CA ILE A 316 -19.02 15.55 20.08
C ILE A 316 -19.42 15.80 21.55
N GLN A 317 -19.04 14.88 22.44
CA GLN A 317 -19.11 15.04 23.89
C GLN A 317 -17.71 15.40 24.42
N GLY A 318 -17.65 16.01 25.62
CA GLY A 318 -16.40 16.49 26.19
C GLY A 318 -16.03 17.89 25.69
N GLU A 319 -14.78 18.29 25.94
CA GLU A 319 -14.26 19.61 25.58
C GLU A 319 -13.27 19.49 24.42
N PHE A 320 -13.36 20.41 23.49
CA PHE A 320 -12.44 20.54 22.38
C PHE A 320 -12.06 22.01 22.22
N GLU A 321 -10.78 22.32 22.30
CA GLU A 321 -10.25 23.67 22.21
C GLU A 321 -9.26 23.81 21.05
N ILE A 322 -9.35 24.91 20.31
CA ILE A 322 -8.38 25.33 19.30
C ILE A 322 -8.01 26.79 19.58
N GLY A 323 -6.70 27.07 19.75
CA GLY A 323 -6.20 28.42 20.06
C GLY A 323 -6.78 28.98 21.35
N GLY A 324 -7.02 28.15 22.36
CA GLY A 324 -7.60 28.54 23.65
C GLY A 324 -9.10 28.87 23.61
N ARG A 325 -9.78 28.55 22.49
CA ARG A 325 -11.24 28.76 22.36
C ARG A 325 -11.92 27.40 22.29
N GLN A 326 -12.97 27.22 23.07
CA GLN A 326 -13.82 26.04 22.96
C GLN A 326 -14.51 26.02 21.58
N VAL A 327 -14.44 24.89 20.90
CA VAL A 327 -15.00 24.65 19.60
C VAL A 327 -15.81 23.35 19.58
N ASN A 328 -16.76 23.25 18.67
CA ASN A 328 -17.53 22.03 18.44
C ASN A 328 -17.88 21.94 16.95
N PRO A 329 -16.98 21.42 16.11
CA PRO A 329 -17.25 21.29 14.68
C PRO A 329 -18.39 20.29 14.46
N ASN A 330 -19.47 20.75 13.82
CA ASN A 330 -20.62 19.92 13.48
C ASN A 330 -20.55 19.41 12.03
N SER A 331 -19.53 19.82 11.30
CA SER A 331 -19.28 19.44 9.93
C SER A 331 -17.82 19.68 9.54
N PRO A 332 -17.30 19.03 8.48
CA PRO A 332 -15.98 19.34 7.92
C PRO A 332 -15.81 20.81 7.54
N ALA A 333 -16.87 21.48 7.08
CA ALA A 333 -16.84 22.90 6.74
C ALA A 333 -16.60 23.77 8.00
N ASP A 334 -17.14 23.37 9.17
CA ASP A 334 -16.85 24.04 10.43
C ASP A 334 -15.40 23.84 10.84
N ALA A 335 -14.90 22.62 10.77
CA ALA A 335 -13.51 22.30 11.10
C ALA A 335 -12.52 23.11 10.26
N ILE A 336 -12.77 23.25 8.96
CA ILE A 336 -11.97 24.10 8.05
C ILE A 336 -11.97 25.55 8.53
N ARG A 337 -13.13 26.12 8.89
CA ARG A 337 -13.22 27.49 9.40
C ARG A 337 -12.52 27.69 10.74
N MET A 338 -12.39 26.61 11.53
CA MET A 338 -11.67 26.60 12.80
C MET A 338 -10.16 26.37 12.63
N GLY A 339 -9.66 26.25 11.40
CA GLY A 339 -8.25 26.10 11.10
C GLY A 339 -7.74 24.66 11.13
N LEU A 340 -8.58 23.68 10.91
CA LEU A 340 -8.20 22.27 10.78
C LEU A 340 -8.07 21.87 9.31
N ALA A 341 -7.11 21.01 9.01
CA ALA A 341 -6.94 20.32 7.74
C ALA A 341 -6.87 18.82 7.96
N LEU A 342 -7.56 18.03 7.13
CA LEU A 342 -7.52 16.56 7.19
C LEU A 342 -6.99 15.97 5.89
N ILE A 343 -5.95 15.17 6.01
CA ILE A 343 -5.41 14.33 4.94
C ILE A 343 -5.86 12.89 5.27
N PRO A 344 -6.90 12.37 4.58
CA PRO A 344 -7.54 11.10 4.93
C PRO A 344 -6.73 9.89 4.47
N GLU A 345 -6.96 8.74 5.12
CA GLU A 345 -6.38 7.44 4.77
C GLU A 345 -6.79 7.00 3.36
N GLU A 346 -8.09 7.03 3.05
CA GLU A 346 -8.62 6.62 1.74
C GLU A 346 -8.54 7.75 0.70
N ARG A 347 -7.30 8.14 0.31
CA ARG A 347 -7.06 9.27 -0.59
C ARG A 347 -7.91 9.28 -1.86
N ARG A 348 -8.18 8.11 -2.47
CA ARG A 348 -8.94 8.03 -3.73
C ARG A 348 -10.43 8.23 -3.57
N LYS A 349 -10.98 7.95 -2.39
CA LYS A 349 -12.40 8.13 -2.08
C LYS A 349 -12.68 9.49 -1.43
N GLU A 350 -11.80 9.92 -0.51
CA GLU A 350 -12.02 11.05 0.37
C GLU A 350 -11.01 12.19 0.13
N GLY A 351 -9.82 11.86 -0.40
CA GLY A 351 -8.71 12.82 -0.51
C GLY A 351 -8.72 13.64 -1.79
N VAL A 352 -9.07 13.05 -2.93
CA VAL A 352 -9.02 13.70 -4.26
C VAL A 352 -10.21 13.33 -5.13
N PHE A 353 -10.56 14.23 -6.03
CA PHE A 353 -11.52 13.98 -7.12
C PHE A 353 -10.75 13.33 -8.28
N ILE A 354 -10.79 12.01 -8.38
CA ILE A 354 -9.93 11.21 -9.28
C ILE A 354 -10.20 11.49 -10.78
N GLU A 355 -11.43 11.88 -11.14
CA GLU A 355 -11.82 12.23 -12.50
C GLU A 355 -11.49 13.66 -12.87
N GLU A 356 -11.18 14.52 -11.89
CA GLU A 356 -10.81 15.91 -12.09
C GLU A 356 -9.28 16.06 -12.25
N ASN A 357 -8.89 17.19 -12.82
CA ASN A 357 -7.48 17.49 -13.05
C ASN A 357 -6.75 17.95 -11.77
N VAL A 358 -5.42 17.99 -11.83
CA VAL A 358 -4.55 18.41 -10.71
C VAL A 358 -4.87 19.84 -10.27
N ASN A 359 -5.11 20.76 -11.24
CA ASN A 359 -5.43 22.15 -10.97
C ASN A 359 -6.64 22.30 -10.04
N ARG A 360 -7.78 21.67 -10.42
CA ARG A 360 -9.02 21.73 -9.65
C ARG A 360 -8.89 21.07 -8.28
N ASN A 361 -8.14 19.96 -8.20
CA ASN A 361 -7.90 19.31 -6.92
C ASN A 361 -7.06 20.20 -5.97
N LEU A 362 -6.08 20.93 -6.48
CA LEU A 362 -5.23 21.81 -5.67
C LEU A 362 -5.95 23.07 -5.20
N SER A 363 -6.99 23.53 -5.92
CA SER A 363 -7.71 24.77 -5.62
C SER A 363 -8.99 24.58 -4.79
N VAL A 364 -9.57 23.36 -4.77
CA VAL A 364 -10.93 23.09 -4.27
C VAL A 364 -11.19 23.59 -2.84
N VAL A 365 -10.22 23.46 -1.93
CA VAL A 365 -10.36 23.91 -0.53
C VAL A 365 -10.33 25.43 -0.41
N THR A 366 -9.65 26.10 -1.33
CA THR A 366 -9.38 27.54 -1.29
C THR A 366 -9.98 28.29 -2.49
N LEU A 367 -11.06 27.76 -3.09
CA LEU A 367 -11.73 28.37 -4.26
C LEU A 367 -12.05 29.85 -4.06
N ASN A 368 -12.40 30.26 -2.84
CA ASN A 368 -12.66 31.65 -2.49
C ASN A 368 -11.48 32.59 -2.79
N LYS A 369 -10.23 32.09 -2.71
CA LYS A 369 -9.02 32.87 -3.02
C LYS A 369 -8.85 33.14 -4.53
N TYR A 370 -9.56 32.37 -5.36
CA TYR A 370 -9.57 32.50 -6.83
C TYR A 370 -10.86 33.10 -7.36
N SER A 371 -11.90 33.29 -6.53
CA SER A 371 -13.17 33.87 -6.94
C SER A 371 -13.12 35.38 -6.86
N GLY A 372 -13.65 36.02 -7.88
CA GLY A 372 -13.84 37.47 -7.96
C GLY A 372 -15.31 37.89 -7.80
N PHE A 373 -15.65 39.03 -8.39
CA PHE A 373 -17.00 39.55 -8.41
C PHE A 373 -18.00 38.51 -9.00
N LEU A 374 -19.12 38.30 -8.33
CA LEU A 374 -20.14 37.30 -8.68
C LEU A 374 -19.66 35.84 -8.63
N SER A 375 -18.65 35.54 -7.82
CA SER A 375 -18.08 34.16 -7.64
C SER A 375 -17.48 33.53 -8.91
N PHE A 376 -17.17 34.35 -9.94
CA PHE A 376 -16.42 33.85 -11.10
C PHE A 376 -14.98 33.51 -10.71
N ILE A 377 -14.55 32.31 -11.09
CA ILE A 377 -13.18 31.83 -10.81
C ILE A 377 -12.20 32.40 -11.84
N ASN A 378 -11.14 33.04 -11.36
CA ASN A 378 -10.03 33.47 -12.20
C ASN A 378 -9.16 32.25 -12.55
N GLN A 379 -9.47 31.61 -13.68
CA GLN A 379 -8.78 30.41 -14.16
C GLN A 379 -7.27 30.62 -14.38
N GLY A 380 -6.87 31.83 -14.80
CA GLY A 380 -5.45 32.14 -15.01
C GLY A 380 -4.66 32.12 -13.70
N ARG A 381 -5.20 32.75 -12.64
CA ARG A 381 -4.58 32.75 -11.31
C ARG A 381 -4.58 31.35 -10.69
N GLU A 382 -5.69 30.61 -10.82
CA GLU A 382 -5.81 29.24 -10.37
C GLU A 382 -4.73 28.36 -11.02
N PHE A 383 -4.59 28.43 -12.33
CA PHE A 383 -3.61 27.66 -13.10
C PHE A 383 -2.16 28.01 -12.76
N GLN A 384 -1.86 29.30 -12.55
CA GLN A 384 -0.54 29.75 -12.12
C GLN A 384 -0.19 29.15 -10.76
N THR A 385 -1.07 29.27 -9.75
CA THR A 385 -0.84 28.72 -8.41
C THR A 385 -0.69 27.20 -8.45
N ALA A 386 -1.46 26.50 -9.29
CA ALA A 386 -1.30 25.06 -9.47
C ALA A 386 0.09 24.68 -10.00
N ASN A 387 0.64 25.44 -10.96
CA ASN A 387 2.01 25.25 -11.46
C ASN A 387 3.07 25.47 -10.37
N GLU A 388 2.88 26.50 -9.53
CA GLU A 388 3.77 26.79 -8.42
C GLU A 388 3.77 25.63 -7.39
N LYS A 389 2.58 25.11 -7.04
CA LYS A 389 2.42 23.96 -6.15
C LYS A 389 3.00 22.66 -6.73
N ILE A 390 2.79 22.41 -8.02
CA ILE A 390 3.36 21.26 -8.72
C ILE A 390 4.88 21.26 -8.58
N LYS A 391 5.50 22.43 -8.75
CA LYS A 391 6.96 22.60 -8.61
C LYS A 391 7.42 22.44 -7.16
N SER A 392 6.79 23.16 -6.22
CA SER A 392 7.20 23.16 -4.80
C SER A 392 7.03 21.79 -4.14
N LEU A 393 5.97 21.03 -4.50
CA LEU A 393 5.70 19.69 -4.01
C LEU A 393 6.38 18.60 -4.86
N MET A 394 7.09 18.98 -5.93
CA MET A 394 7.69 18.03 -6.87
C MET A 394 6.67 16.96 -7.35
N ILE A 395 5.46 17.40 -7.72
CA ILE A 395 4.42 16.50 -8.25
C ILE A 395 4.82 16.11 -9.67
N LYS A 396 5.03 14.82 -9.90
CA LYS A 396 5.35 14.28 -11.23
C LYS A 396 4.07 14.20 -12.06
N THR A 397 3.81 15.23 -12.85
CA THR A 397 2.69 15.34 -13.78
C THR A 397 3.13 16.08 -15.06
N PRO A 398 2.62 15.70 -16.24
CA PRO A 398 2.95 16.39 -17.49
C PRO A 398 2.35 17.82 -17.54
N SER A 399 1.23 18.08 -16.86
CA SER A 399 0.60 19.39 -16.78
C SER A 399 -0.42 19.47 -15.65
N PRO A 400 -0.84 20.69 -15.21
CA PRO A 400 -1.95 20.87 -14.27
C PRO A 400 -3.28 20.30 -14.75
N ASN A 401 -3.46 20.11 -16.06
CA ASN A 401 -4.68 19.56 -16.66
C ASN A 401 -4.76 18.03 -16.64
N GLN A 402 -3.70 17.34 -16.19
CA GLN A 402 -3.69 15.88 -16.07
C GLN A 402 -4.72 15.43 -15.01
N LYS A 403 -5.53 14.41 -15.34
CA LYS A 403 -6.41 13.78 -14.35
C LYS A 403 -5.63 13.18 -13.22
N VAL A 404 -6.04 13.44 -11.97
CA VAL A 404 -5.36 12.92 -10.77
C VAL A 404 -5.41 11.39 -10.71
N GLY A 405 -6.46 10.77 -11.22
CA GLY A 405 -6.60 9.32 -11.29
C GLY A 405 -5.46 8.61 -12.05
N LEU A 406 -4.77 9.31 -12.95
CA LEU A 406 -3.64 8.79 -13.75
C LEU A 406 -2.27 8.97 -13.08
N LEU A 407 -2.20 9.65 -11.95
CA LEU A 407 -0.96 9.84 -11.20
C LEU A 407 -0.64 8.61 -10.32
N SER A 408 0.65 8.42 -10.02
CA SER A 408 1.07 7.43 -9.02
C SER A 408 0.52 7.78 -7.62
N GLY A 409 0.43 6.78 -6.74
CA GLY A 409 -0.09 6.96 -5.38
C GLY A 409 0.61 8.07 -4.60
N GLY A 410 1.95 8.15 -4.67
CA GLY A 410 2.72 9.23 -4.03
C GLY A 410 2.39 10.62 -4.58
N ASN A 411 2.18 10.75 -5.90
CA ASN A 411 1.79 12.03 -6.50
C ASN A 411 0.34 12.40 -6.17
N GLN A 412 -0.59 11.42 -6.12
CA GLN A 412 -1.95 11.65 -5.62
C GLN A 412 -1.93 12.17 -4.18
N GLN A 413 -1.06 11.60 -3.32
CA GLN A 413 -0.92 12.04 -1.93
C GLN A 413 -0.38 13.46 -1.82
N LYS A 414 0.61 13.82 -2.65
CA LYS A 414 1.09 15.20 -2.72
C LYS A 414 0.02 16.20 -3.15
N VAL A 415 -0.87 15.79 -4.08
CA VAL A 415 -2.04 16.60 -4.45
C VAL A 415 -3.01 16.71 -3.27
N THR A 416 -3.25 15.62 -2.52
CA THR A 416 -4.10 15.62 -1.32
C THR A 416 -3.56 16.57 -0.25
N ILE A 417 -2.25 16.61 -0.03
CA ILE A 417 -1.61 17.55 0.90
C ILE A 417 -1.66 18.97 0.32
N GLY A 418 -1.31 19.12 -0.96
CA GLY A 418 -1.19 20.40 -1.66
C GLY A 418 -2.45 21.26 -1.66
N LYS A 419 -3.65 20.63 -1.67
CA LYS A 419 -4.92 21.37 -1.59
C LYS A 419 -5.09 22.13 -0.27
N TRP A 420 -4.39 21.72 0.80
CA TRP A 420 -4.47 22.32 2.14
C TRP A 420 -3.41 23.39 2.41
N LEU A 421 -2.29 23.42 1.64
CA LEU A 421 -1.16 24.31 1.95
C LEU A 421 -1.53 25.80 1.89
N ASP A 422 -2.47 26.19 1.04
CA ASP A 422 -2.96 27.57 0.95
C ASP A 422 -4.18 27.82 1.84
N SER A 423 -4.62 26.82 2.59
CA SER A 423 -5.66 27.04 3.62
C SER A 423 -5.05 27.76 4.81
N ASP A 424 -5.87 28.42 5.58
CA ASP A 424 -5.43 29.09 6.81
C ASP A 424 -5.37 28.09 8.00
N ALA A 425 -5.11 26.81 7.70
CA ALA A 425 -5.06 25.75 8.70
C ALA A 425 -3.86 25.95 9.65
N GLU A 426 -4.14 25.81 10.94
CA GLU A 426 -3.16 25.86 12.03
C GLU A 426 -2.81 24.45 12.52
N VAL A 427 -3.73 23.48 12.34
CA VAL A 427 -3.56 22.09 12.74
C VAL A 427 -3.80 21.19 11.52
N TYR A 428 -2.83 20.37 11.20
CA TYR A 428 -2.87 19.40 10.12
C TYR A 428 -2.99 17.99 10.67
N ILE A 429 -4.04 17.28 10.29
CA ILE A 429 -4.30 15.89 10.67
C ILE A 429 -3.97 14.99 9.50
N PHE A 430 -2.99 14.12 9.65
CA PHE A 430 -2.56 13.14 8.67
C PHE A 430 -2.99 11.74 9.11
N ASP A 431 -3.99 11.18 8.45
CA ASP A 431 -4.49 9.85 8.76
C ASP A 431 -3.88 8.83 7.79
N GLU A 432 -2.93 8.01 8.30
CA GLU A 432 -2.19 7.00 7.56
C GLU A 432 -1.66 7.51 6.19
N PRO A 433 -0.99 8.68 6.11
CA PRO A 433 -0.73 9.37 4.84
C PRO A 433 0.23 8.64 3.93
N THR A 434 0.95 7.66 4.44
CA THR A 434 1.99 6.88 3.74
C THR A 434 1.52 5.48 3.36
N LYS A 435 0.28 5.12 3.69
CA LYS A 435 -0.28 3.80 3.39
C LYS A 435 -0.37 3.56 1.87
N GLY A 436 0.23 2.44 1.42
CA GLY A 436 0.24 2.07 0.01
C GLY A 436 1.06 3.03 -0.87
N ILE A 437 2.10 3.64 -0.31
CA ILE A 437 3.03 4.54 -0.99
C ILE A 437 4.43 3.93 -0.91
N ASP A 438 5.23 4.12 -1.96
CA ASP A 438 6.60 3.65 -2.01
C ASP A 438 7.54 4.42 -1.07
N VAL A 439 8.68 3.79 -0.72
CA VAL A 439 9.66 4.33 0.24
C VAL A 439 10.19 5.71 -0.15
N GLY A 440 10.42 5.95 -1.44
CA GLY A 440 10.90 7.25 -1.91
C GLY A 440 9.87 8.35 -1.71
N ALA A 441 8.60 8.08 -2.06
CA ALA A 441 7.52 9.03 -1.86
C ALA A 441 7.15 9.22 -0.38
N LYS A 442 7.29 8.18 0.49
CA LYS A 442 7.16 8.33 1.94
C LYS A 442 8.10 9.41 2.47
N ASN A 443 9.39 9.38 2.05
CA ASN A 443 10.39 10.37 2.43
C ASN A 443 10.00 11.79 2.08
N GLU A 444 9.48 11.98 0.87
CA GLU A 444 9.05 13.31 0.42
C GLU A 444 7.88 13.82 1.26
N ILE A 445 6.95 12.94 1.66
CA ILE A 445 5.84 13.28 2.55
C ILE A 445 6.34 13.64 3.95
N TYR A 446 7.30 12.88 4.51
CA TYR A 446 7.87 13.22 5.83
C TYR A 446 8.55 14.59 5.82
N LYS A 447 9.30 14.93 4.76
CA LYS A 447 9.90 16.25 4.60
C LYS A 447 8.85 17.36 4.56
N LEU A 448 7.71 17.13 3.87
CA LEU A 448 6.60 18.09 3.84
C LEU A 448 5.97 18.28 5.23
N ILE A 449 5.78 17.20 5.99
CA ILE A 449 5.24 17.26 7.36
C ILE A 449 6.18 18.03 8.29
N ILE A 450 7.49 17.77 8.21
CA ILE A 450 8.48 18.49 9.02
C ILE A 450 8.51 19.98 8.63
N GLU A 451 8.37 20.29 7.36
CA GLU A 451 8.36 21.69 6.89
C GLU A 451 7.11 22.44 7.40
N LEU A 452 5.94 21.80 7.43
CA LEU A 452 4.76 22.38 8.08
C LEU A 452 4.99 22.67 9.57
N ALA A 453 5.63 21.74 10.27
CA ALA A 453 5.98 21.94 11.68
C ALA A 453 7.04 23.06 11.86
N ARG A 454 8.03 23.20 10.93
CA ARG A 454 8.96 24.34 10.93
C ARG A 454 8.26 25.68 10.76
N GLN A 455 7.19 25.72 9.99
CA GLN A 455 6.34 26.90 9.82
C GLN A 455 5.44 27.19 11.04
N GLY A 456 5.60 26.46 12.14
CA GLY A 456 4.83 26.59 13.37
C GLY A 456 3.45 25.95 13.34
N LYS A 457 3.14 25.15 12.30
CA LYS A 457 1.87 24.40 12.25
C LYS A 457 1.94 23.21 13.19
N ALA A 458 0.82 22.90 13.85
CA ALA A 458 0.68 21.72 14.66
C ALA A 458 0.30 20.52 13.78
N VAL A 459 0.88 19.37 14.04
CA VAL A 459 0.65 18.17 13.23
C VAL A 459 0.22 17.01 14.12
N ILE A 460 -0.88 16.37 13.75
CA ILE A 460 -1.28 15.05 14.22
C ILE A 460 -0.97 14.07 13.09
N TYR A 461 -0.19 13.05 13.40
CA TYR A 461 0.24 12.03 12.44
C TYR A 461 -0.16 10.64 12.92
N THR A 462 -1.06 9.96 12.23
CA THR A 462 -1.41 8.58 12.58
C THR A 462 -0.67 7.60 11.69
N SER A 463 -0.20 6.50 12.26
CA SER A 463 0.32 5.36 11.51
C SER A 463 0.14 4.05 12.29
N SER A 464 -0.09 2.97 11.55
CA SER A 464 -0.01 1.59 12.05
C SER A 464 1.42 1.04 12.06
N GLU A 465 2.35 1.69 11.33
CA GLU A 465 3.77 1.36 11.31
C GLU A 465 4.48 2.11 12.46
N GLN A 466 4.89 1.39 13.52
CA GLN A 466 5.53 1.99 14.70
C GLN A 466 6.84 2.71 14.35
N SER A 467 7.58 2.18 13.38
CA SER A 467 8.82 2.80 12.87
C SER A 467 8.60 4.21 12.32
N GLU A 468 7.47 4.46 11.64
CA GLU A 468 7.13 5.80 11.14
C GLU A 468 6.83 6.77 12.29
N ILE A 469 6.11 6.30 13.31
CA ILE A 469 5.83 7.08 14.53
C ILE A 469 7.13 7.48 15.22
N LEU A 470 8.04 6.52 15.45
CA LEU A 470 9.34 6.77 16.06
C LEU A 470 10.22 7.72 15.25
N LEU A 471 10.15 7.60 13.93
CA LEU A 471 10.93 8.41 13.02
C LEU A 471 10.48 9.88 13.01
N LEU A 472 9.15 10.14 13.03
CA LEU A 472 8.59 11.44 12.68
C LEU A 472 8.12 12.24 13.91
N SER A 473 7.48 11.61 14.89
CA SER A 473 6.80 12.32 15.99
C SER A 473 7.74 12.74 17.11
N ASP A 474 7.29 13.71 17.90
CA ASP A 474 7.96 14.21 19.12
C ASP A 474 7.39 13.51 20.35
N ARG A 475 6.06 13.39 20.41
CA ARG A 475 5.31 12.61 21.41
C ARG A 475 4.36 11.66 20.71
N THR A 476 4.05 10.56 21.37
CA THR A 476 3.18 9.52 20.82
C THR A 476 2.06 9.18 21.80
N TYR A 477 0.82 9.25 21.32
CA TYR A 477 -0.35 8.69 22.00
C TYR A 477 -0.63 7.31 21.42
N VAL A 478 -0.73 6.30 22.29
CA VAL A 478 -1.01 4.92 21.87
C VAL A 478 -2.48 4.63 22.13
N MET A 479 -3.21 4.29 21.07
CA MET A 479 -4.63 3.96 21.11
C MET A 479 -4.88 2.46 21.12
N TYR A 480 -5.89 2.07 21.89
CA TYR A 480 -6.47 0.74 21.91
C TYR A 480 -7.96 0.86 22.20
N ASP A 481 -8.80 0.18 21.43
CA ASP A 481 -10.25 0.11 21.60
C ASP A 481 -10.89 1.49 21.84
N GLY A 482 -10.60 2.44 20.95
CA GLY A 482 -11.18 3.79 20.95
C GLY A 482 -10.68 4.73 22.05
N THR A 483 -9.71 4.33 22.89
CA THR A 483 -9.17 5.14 24.00
C THR A 483 -7.66 5.35 23.86
N VAL A 484 -7.14 6.40 24.49
CA VAL A 484 -5.70 6.60 24.67
C VAL A 484 -5.23 5.80 25.89
N GLN A 485 -4.39 4.80 25.66
CA GLN A 485 -3.84 3.96 26.73
C GLN A 485 -2.62 4.60 27.39
N LYS A 486 -1.78 5.28 26.61
CA LYS A 486 -0.54 5.89 27.11
C LYS A 486 -0.08 7.04 26.22
N GLU A 487 0.47 8.06 26.85
CA GLU A 487 1.31 9.09 26.24
C GLU A 487 2.77 8.73 26.46
N LEU A 488 3.59 8.76 25.41
CA LEU A 488 5.01 8.40 25.42
C LEU A 488 5.84 9.53 24.83
N GLN A 489 7.04 9.75 25.37
CA GLN A 489 8.05 10.58 24.72
C GLN A 489 8.72 9.73 23.64
N THR A 490 8.59 10.13 22.38
CA THR A 490 8.99 9.29 21.25
C THR A 490 10.48 8.98 21.24
N ASP A 491 11.33 9.91 21.70
CA ASP A 491 12.79 9.73 21.81
C ASP A 491 13.22 8.73 22.90
N LYS A 492 12.32 8.36 23.80
CA LYS A 492 12.57 7.47 24.96
C LYS A 492 11.80 6.15 24.92
N THR A 493 11.12 5.89 23.82
CA THR A 493 10.29 4.69 23.67
C THR A 493 10.80 3.79 22.54
N SER A 494 10.27 2.57 22.45
CA SER A 494 10.61 1.59 21.42
C SER A 494 9.35 1.07 20.70
N GLU A 495 9.55 0.38 19.58
CA GLU A 495 8.45 -0.27 18.86
C GLU A 495 7.72 -1.28 19.74
N GLU A 496 8.46 -2.03 20.57
CA GLU A 496 7.90 -3.04 21.49
C GLU A 496 7.01 -2.37 22.55
N GLU A 497 7.41 -1.21 23.09
CA GLU A 497 6.63 -0.50 24.06
C GLU A 497 5.34 0.08 23.45
N ILE A 498 5.42 0.65 22.26
CA ILE A 498 4.25 1.10 21.50
C ILE A 498 3.31 -0.07 21.22
N LEU A 499 3.85 -1.20 20.75
CA LEU A 499 3.06 -2.41 20.46
C LEU A 499 2.39 -2.96 21.71
N PHE A 500 3.10 -2.99 22.85
CA PHE A 500 2.56 -3.44 24.14
C PHE A 500 1.28 -2.66 24.52
N TYR A 501 1.31 -1.33 24.46
CA TYR A 501 0.11 -0.52 24.75
C TYR A 501 -0.94 -0.62 23.65
N SER A 502 -0.55 -0.79 22.39
CA SER A 502 -1.46 -0.97 21.25
C SER A 502 -2.26 -2.27 21.31
N THR A 503 -1.83 -3.24 22.13
CA THR A 503 -2.53 -4.51 22.39
C THR A 503 -3.32 -4.50 23.69
N GLY A 504 -3.46 -3.34 24.35
CA GLY A 504 -4.17 -3.18 25.63
C GLY A 504 -3.33 -3.56 26.85
N GLY A 505 -2.01 -3.67 26.69
CA GLY A 505 -1.09 -3.92 27.80
C GLY A 505 -1.12 -2.80 28.83
N LYS A 506 -1.16 -3.15 30.12
CA LYS A 506 -1.05 -2.20 31.25
C LYS A 506 0.19 -2.57 32.03
N LYS A 507 1.17 -1.65 32.12
CA LYS A 507 2.26 -1.83 33.11
C LYS A 507 1.64 -1.67 34.50
N ALA A 508 1.88 -2.63 35.39
CA ALA A 508 1.57 -2.47 36.80
C ALA A 508 2.25 -1.17 37.30
N SER A 509 1.46 -0.26 37.83
CA SER A 509 1.92 1.01 38.42
C SER A 509 2.75 0.80 39.67
#